data_5591c7ffd915f6681734cbe408e251fd
#
_entry.id   5591c7ffd915f6681734cbe408e251fd
#
_cell.length_a   1.000
_cell.length_b   1.000
_cell.length_c   1.000
_cell.angle_alpha   90.00
_cell.angle_beta   90.00
_cell.angle_gamma   90.00
#
_symmetry.space_group_name_H-M   'P 1'
#
loop_
_entity.id
_entity.type
_entity.pdbx_description
1 polymer ?
#
loop_
_entity_poly.entity_id
_entity_poly.type
_entity_poly.pdbx_seq_one_letter_code
_entity_poly.pdbx_strand_id
1 'polypeptide(L)'
;MRLGTFHKKKRLLINKIKINFLSFLFRRKVASDLPAGNIKSCLLIHDNSKLGDLIVLSALYRALAERNIELSIISCGVGHAFLKANPGVTHFFIKDSNSISDVLKLRKKLSQYQFDVVLDPFETLPSFGHALLLSGLRNHYILGFDKCYKRYYSSYHPHDEKLTEHMATRTRVICEHLFGEGVTYDERYDLPLPKDVEQQIQTFVGDSRIVVVNPIGAKKICRLSTSQMTLIDSWLKEHHPGLRIIYTGHPRDLPLIPIKNIETLPFKDFIHAVALTKYCQYVVTVDTALVHIASAFDRPTLAFYPKARHEDYPSPIIWAPNNLRAQQVISPTCSACDIEETVLLEALRKLFH
;
A
#
# COMPACT_ATOMS: atom_id res chain seq x y z
N MET A 1 -21.66 4.12 20.97
CA MET A 1 -20.88 4.79 19.94
C MET A 1 -20.15 6.08 20.36
N ARG A 2 -20.53 6.77 21.46
CA ARG A 2 -19.90 8.05 21.90
C ARG A 2 -18.58 7.93 22.70
N LEU A 3 -18.34 6.85 23.43
CA LEU A 3 -17.10 6.69 24.23
C LEU A 3 -15.82 6.53 23.37
N GLY A 4 -15.88 5.78 22.27
CA GLY A 4 -14.71 5.55 21.41
C GLY A 4 -14.20 6.82 20.70
N THR A 5 -15.11 7.74 20.34
CA THR A 5 -14.74 9.03 19.73
C THR A 5 -14.11 9.98 20.75
N PHE A 6 -14.54 9.98 22.00
CA PHE A 6 -13.95 10.78 23.06
C PHE A 6 -12.52 10.35 23.38
N HIS A 7 -12.28 9.06 23.55
CA HIS A 7 -10.93 8.51 23.76
C HIS A 7 -9.99 8.79 22.59
N LYS A 8 -10.49 8.72 21.36
CA LYS A 8 -9.70 9.06 20.17
C LYS A 8 -9.30 10.54 20.14
N LYS A 9 -10.25 11.45 20.42
CA LYS A 9 -9.98 12.90 20.49
C LYS A 9 -8.99 13.24 21.61
N LYS A 10 -9.16 12.66 22.81
CA LYS A 10 -8.23 12.85 23.94
C LYS A 10 -6.81 12.38 23.59
N ARG A 11 -6.67 11.21 22.97
CA ARG A 11 -5.37 10.68 22.52
C ARG A 11 -4.69 11.59 21.49
N LEU A 12 -5.46 12.12 20.53
CA LEU A 12 -4.94 13.06 19.54
C LEU A 12 -4.45 14.36 20.17
N LEU A 13 -5.19 14.91 21.14
CA LEU A 13 -4.80 16.12 21.86
C LEU A 13 -3.51 15.91 22.67
N ILE A 14 -3.43 14.81 23.41
CA ILE A 14 -2.22 14.44 24.15
C ILE A 14 -1.03 14.28 23.23
N ASN A 15 -1.20 13.64 22.07
CA ASN A 15 -0.13 13.49 21.09
C ASN A 15 0.31 14.86 20.54
N LYS A 16 -0.62 15.77 20.23
CA LYS A 16 -0.26 17.14 19.78
C LYS A 16 0.58 17.87 20.82
N ILE A 17 0.21 17.79 22.10
CA ILE A 17 0.97 18.42 23.21
C ILE A 17 2.38 17.81 23.29
N LYS A 18 2.48 16.49 23.28
CA LYS A 18 3.78 15.79 23.31
C LYS A 18 4.66 16.11 22.11
N ILE A 19 4.09 16.20 20.92
CA ILE A 19 4.80 16.56 19.67
C ILE A 19 5.31 18.00 19.74
N ASN A 20 4.49 18.92 20.25
CA ASN A 20 4.90 20.32 20.42
C ASN A 20 6.02 20.45 21.46
N PHE A 21 5.93 19.73 22.58
CA PHE A 21 6.99 19.68 23.58
C PHE A 21 8.30 19.08 23.02
N LEU A 22 8.19 17.98 22.28
CA LEU A 22 9.34 17.36 21.60
C LEU A 22 10.00 18.34 20.64
N SER A 23 9.21 19.08 19.86
CA SER A 23 9.73 20.07 18.91
C SER A 23 10.34 21.32 19.56
N PHE A 24 9.97 21.61 20.82
CA PHE A 24 10.63 22.64 21.64
C PHE A 24 11.98 22.14 22.15
N LEU A 25 12.05 20.91 22.67
CA LEU A 25 13.30 20.31 23.16
C LEU A 25 14.32 20.08 22.06
N PHE A 26 13.85 19.65 20.91
CA PHE A 26 14.70 19.39 19.74
C PHE A 26 14.53 20.51 18.71
N ARG A 27 14.89 21.77 19.09
CA ARG A 27 14.94 22.90 18.15
C ARG A 27 15.80 22.49 16.96
N ARG A 28 15.13 22.13 15.88
CA ARG A 28 15.79 21.66 14.68
C ARG A 28 16.36 22.80 13.87
N LYS A 29 17.64 22.70 13.47
CA LYS A 29 18.07 23.26 12.19
C LYS A 29 17.57 22.28 11.12
N VAL A 30 16.58 22.67 10.36
CA VAL A 30 16.13 21.93 9.15
C VAL A 30 17.21 22.19 8.12
N ALA A 31 17.71 21.15 7.44
CA ALA A 31 18.44 21.35 6.20
C ALA A 31 17.47 22.09 5.26
N SER A 32 17.82 23.34 4.89
CA SER A 32 16.92 24.23 4.15
C SER A 32 16.87 23.89 2.67
N ASP A 33 17.95 23.36 2.15
CA ASP A 33 18.13 23.19 0.71
C ASP A 33 18.31 21.71 0.37
N LEU A 34 17.74 21.32 -0.77
CA LEU A 34 18.04 20.04 -1.38
C LEU A 34 19.56 19.98 -1.61
N PRO A 35 20.25 18.87 -1.31
CA PRO A 35 21.69 18.77 -1.53
C PRO A 35 22.06 19.22 -2.94
N ALA A 36 22.89 20.25 -3.04
CA ALA A 36 23.42 20.73 -4.31
C ALA A 36 24.35 19.66 -4.87
N GLY A 37 23.94 18.94 -5.89
CA GLY A 37 24.72 17.89 -6.52
C GLY A 37 23.95 16.57 -6.62
N ASN A 38 24.64 15.50 -7.00
CA ASN A 38 24.02 14.20 -7.16
C ASN A 38 23.52 13.65 -5.83
N ILE A 39 22.19 13.49 -5.70
CA ILE A 39 21.58 12.68 -4.64
C ILE A 39 22.06 11.25 -4.82
N LYS A 40 22.65 10.65 -3.79
CA LYS A 40 23.19 9.28 -3.82
C LYS A 40 22.40 8.32 -2.96
N SER A 41 21.67 8.83 -1.97
CA SER A 41 20.99 8.01 -0.99
C SER A 41 19.67 8.61 -0.52
N CYS A 42 18.62 7.77 -0.49
CA CYS A 42 17.30 8.11 0.00
C CYS A 42 16.88 7.16 1.12
N LEU A 43 16.16 7.68 2.11
CA LEU A 43 15.45 6.91 3.13
C LEU A 43 13.94 7.13 2.96
N LEU A 44 13.20 6.08 2.62
CA LEU A 44 11.73 6.11 2.56
C LEU A 44 11.13 5.67 3.90
N ILE A 45 10.24 6.46 4.46
CA ILE A 45 9.52 6.12 5.68
C ILE A 45 8.16 5.50 5.31
N HIS A 46 8.03 4.20 5.53
CA HIS A 46 6.78 3.45 5.44
C HIS A 46 6.47 2.85 6.81
N ASP A 47 5.90 3.65 7.71
CA ASP A 47 5.71 3.26 9.11
C ASP A 47 4.32 2.68 9.42
N ASN A 48 3.66 2.15 8.42
CA ASN A 48 2.40 1.43 8.54
C ASN A 48 2.52 -0.02 8.03
N SER A 49 1.52 -0.85 8.30
CA SER A 49 1.51 -2.27 7.92
C SER A 49 0.75 -2.55 6.63
N LYS A 50 0.56 -1.55 5.76
CA LYS A 50 -0.22 -1.70 4.55
C LYS A 50 0.69 -2.02 3.36
N LEU A 51 0.58 -3.22 2.84
CA LEU A 51 1.34 -3.66 1.67
C LEU A 51 1.01 -2.90 0.40
N GLY A 52 -0.26 -2.50 0.22
CA GLY A 52 -0.68 -1.70 -0.92
C GLY A 52 0.11 -0.41 -1.07
N ASP A 53 0.42 0.26 0.04
CA ASP A 53 1.18 1.51 0.06
C ASP A 53 2.63 1.30 -0.48
N LEU A 54 3.27 0.18 -0.14
CA LEU A 54 4.60 -0.18 -0.67
C LEU A 54 4.57 -0.47 -2.17
N ILE A 55 3.53 -1.16 -2.63
CA ILE A 55 3.35 -1.52 -4.04
C ILE A 55 3.14 -0.27 -4.88
N VAL A 56 2.27 0.63 -4.45
CA VAL A 56 1.94 1.85 -5.18
C VAL A 56 3.15 2.78 -5.37
N LEU A 57 4.11 2.76 -4.45
CA LEU A 57 5.36 3.52 -4.58
C LEU A 57 6.50 2.73 -5.26
N SER A 58 6.27 1.52 -5.73
CA SER A 58 7.36 0.70 -6.28
C SER A 58 7.94 1.24 -7.59
N ALA A 59 7.21 2.03 -8.35
CA ALA A 59 7.75 2.79 -9.48
C ALA A 59 8.86 3.78 -9.05
N LEU A 60 8.73 4.37 -7.84
CA LEU A 60 9.79 5.22 -7.27
C LEU A 60 11.07 4.43 -7.00
N TYR A 61 10.96 3.17 -6.54
CA TYR A 61 12.14 2.34 -6.25
C TYR A 61 12.97 2.15 -7.51
N ARG A 62 12.31 1.82 -8.63
CA ARG A 62 12.98 1.70 -9.94
C ARG A 62 13.52 3.03 -10.43
N ALA A 63 12.76 4.12 -10.34
CA ALA A 63 13.19 5.44 -10.77
C ALA A 63 14.45 5.95 -10.04
N LEU A 64 14.60 5.61 -8.76
CA LEU A 64 15.80 5.90 -7.97
C LEU A 64 16.97 4.99 -8.37
N ALA A 65 16.72 3.68 -8.55
CA ALA A 65 17.75 2.71 -8.93
C ALA A 65 18.34 3.02 -10.32
N GLU A 66 17.52 3.38 -11.30
CA GLU A 66 17.96 3.80 -12.64
C GLU A 66 18.86 5.03 -12.63
N ARG A 67 18.82 5.82 -11.56
CA ARG A 67 19.67 6.98 -11.31
C ARG A 67 20.85 6.71 -10.38
N ASN A 68 21.08 5.43 -10.06
CA ASN A 68 22.13 4.98 -9.12
C ASN A 68 21.96 5.61 -7.72
N ILE A 69 20.73 5.82 -7.26
CA ILE A 69 20.41 6.30 -5.93
C ILE A 69 20.07 5.12 -5.02
N GLU A 70 20.82 4.94 -3.98
CA GLU A 70 20.58 3.90 -2.98
C GLU A 70 19.30 4.19 -2.20
N LEU A 71 18.37 3.26 -2.21
CA LEU A 71 17.11 3.37 -1.46
C LEU A 71 17.13 2.48 -0.23
N SER A 72 17.02 3.12 0.93
CA SER A 72 16.72 2.48 2.20
C SER A 72 15.25 2.66 2.56
N ILE A 73 14.61 1.64 3.15
CA ILE A 73 13.19 1.72 3.54
C ILE A 73 13.02 1.35 5.02
N ILE A 74 12.28 2.19 5.76
CA ILE A 74 11.72 1.82 7.06
C ILE A 74 10.38 1.14 6.82
N SER A 75 10.19 -0.09 7.33
CA SER A 75 8.96 -0.87 7.16
C SER A 75 8.56 -1.57 8.46
N CYS A 76 7.27 -1.86 8.60
CA CYS A 76 6.70 -2.63 9.72
C CYS A 76 6.77 -4.15 9.53
N GLY A 77 7.71 -4.67 8.78
CA GLY A 77 7.98 -6.10 8.64
C GLY A 77 7.05 -6.86 7.68
N VAL A 78 5.81 -6.45 7.49
CA VAL A 78 4.83 -7.16 6.65
C VAL A 78 5.26 -7.24 5.18
N GLY A 79 5.97 -6.23 4.70
CA GLY A 79 6.50 -6.19 3.31
C GLY A 79 7.90 -6.75 3.14
N HIS A 80 8.48 -7.37 4.17
CA HIS A 80 9.90 -7.74 4.19
C HIS A 80 10.32 -8.61 3.00
N ALA A 81 9.57 -9.68 2.71
CA ALA A 81 9.90 -10.58 1.60
C ALA A 81 9.84 -9.84 0.25
N PHE A 82 8.86 -8.97 0.08
CA PHE A 82 8.71 -8.12 -1.09
C PHE A 82 9.87 -7.12 -1.24
N LEU A 83 10.20 -6.39 -0.16
CA LEU A 83 11.30 -5.42 -0.17
C LEU A 83 12.66 -6.08 -0.41
N LYS A 84 12.88 -7.26 0.18
CA LYS A 84 14.11 -8.05 -0.02
C LYS A 84 14.26 -8.54 -1.46
N ALA A 85 13.17 -8.82 -2.15
CA ALA A 85 13.19 -9.25 -3.54
C ALA A 85 13.41 -8.09 -4.52
N ASN A 86 13.18 -6.83 -4.10
CA ASN A 86 13.28 -5.67 -4.99
C ASN A 86 14.73 -5.18 -5.09
N PRO A 87 15.38 -5.27 -6.27
CA PRO A 87 16.77 -4.85 -6.46
C PRO A 87 16.97 -3.34 -6.31
N GLY A 88 15.91 -2.54 -6.41
CA GLY A 88 15.94 -1.10 -6.15
C GLY A 88 16.03 -0.73 -4.67
N VAL A 89 15.91 -1.71 -3.74
CA VAL A 89 15.98 -1.48 -2.30
C VAL A 89 17.30 -2.01 -1.76
N THR A 90 18.17 -1.10 -1.33
CA THR A 90 19.52 -1.45 -0.84
C THR A 90 19.49 -1.92 0.61
N HIS A 91 18.75 -1.22 1.46
CA HIS A 91 18.61 -1.56 2.88
C HIS A 91 17.16 -1.42 3.34
N PHE A 92 16.77 -2.24 4.30
CA PHE A 92 15.49 -2.06 4.99
C PHE A 92 15.66 -2.17 6.50
N PHE A 93 14.92 -1.32 7.20
CA PHE A 93 14.91 -1.19 8.64
C PHE A 93 13.53 -1.56 9.16
N ILE A 94 13.48 -2.55 10.04
CA ILE A 94 12.20 -2.95 10.64
C ILE A 94 11.89 -2.03 11.81
N LYS A 95 10.70 -1.47 11.80
CA LYS A 95 10.10 -0.73 12.91
C LYS A 95 9.03 -1.62 13.55
N ASP A 96 9.35 -2.21 14.70
CA ASP A 96 8.48 -3.17 15.36
C ASP A 96 7.19 -2.52 15.89
N SER A 97 7.31 -1.33 16.45
CA SER A 97 6.16 -0.59 16.97
C SER A 97 6.39 0.93 17.04
N ASN A 98 5.37 1.68 17.46
CA ASN A 98 5.46 3.10 17.79
C ASN A 98 5.84 3.36 19.26
N SER A 99 6.33 2.35 19.99
CA SER A 99 6.84 2.53 21.35
C SER A 99 8.11 3.39 21.34
N ILE A 100 8.33 4.11 22.44
CA ILE A 100 9.53 4.97 22.56
C ILE A 100 10.79 4.12 22.46
N SER A 101 10.82 2.94 23.09
CA SER A 101 11.96 2.04 23.09
C SER A 101 12.33 1.57 21.68
N ASP A 102 11.34 1.13 20.89
CA ASP A 102 11.58 0.61 19.55
C ASP A 102 12.00 1.72 18.58
N VAL A 103 11.39 2.90 18.70
CA VAL A 103 11.80 4.07 17.93
C VAL A 103 13.23 4.51 18.27
N LEU A 104 13.64 4.47 19.55
CA LEU A 104 15.01 4.79 19.95
C LEU A 104 16.02 3.77 19.45
N LYS A 105 15.68 2.47 19.48
CA LYS A 105 16.51 1.42 18.87
C LYS A 105 16.68 1.64 17.36
N LEU A 106 15.59 1.95 16.66
CA LEU A 106 15.64 2.26 15.23
C LEU A 106 16.51 3.49 14.95
N ARG A 107 16.35 4.58 15.72
CA ARG A 107 17.19 5.78 15.60
C ARG A 107 18.68 5.47 15.77
N LYS A 108 19.04 4.61 16.75
CA LYS A 108 20.42 4.18 16.95
C LYS A 108 20.97 3.43 15.73
N LYS A 109 20.14 2.59 15.07
CA LYS A 109 20.53 1.93 13.81
C LYS A 109 20.71 2.96 12.69
N LEU A 110 19.74 3.86 12.51
CA LEU A 110 19.77 4.87 11.45
C LEU A 110 20.91 5.88 11.61
N SER A 111 21.38 6.15 12.85
CA SER A 111 22.50 7.10 13.07
C SER A 111 23.84 6.62 12.51
N GLN A 112 23.94 5.37 12.09
CA GLN A 112 25.11 4.80 11.42
C GLN A 112 25.12 5.06 9.90
N TYR A 113 24.03 5.64 9.37
CA TYR A 113 23.84 5.91 7.95
C TYR A 113 23.69 7.40 7.69
N GLN A 114 24.15 7.80 6.53
CA GLN A 114 23.95 9.15 6.00
C GLN A 114 22.96 9.04 4.83
N PHE A 115 21.92 9.87 4.83
CA PHE A 115 20.95 9.96 3.75
C PHE A 115 20.93 11.38 3.21
N ASP A 116 20.99 11.54 1.88
CA ASP A 116 20.86 12.85 1.27
C ASP A 116 19.42 13.35 1.41
N VAL A 117 18.45 12.45 1.22
CA VAL A 117 17.02 12.77 1.30
C VAL A 117 16.28 11.74 2.12
N VAL A 118 15.35 12.21 2.95
CA VAL A 118 14.36 11.39 3.65
C VAL A 118 12.99 11.68 3.07
N LEU A 119 12.31 10.65 2.61
CA LEU A 119 10.98 10.72 2.00
C LEU A 119 9.93 10.20 2.98
N ASP A 120 8.92 11.00 3.28
CA ASP A 120 7.77 10.65 4.14
C ASP A 120 6.46 10.90 3.38
N PRO A 121 6.12 10.02 2.40
CA PRO A 121 5.09 10.29 1.41
C PRO A 121 3.66 10.01 1.88
N PHE A 122 3.45 9.41 3.06
CA PHE A 122 2.12 9.01 3.51
C PHE A 122 1.56 9.95 4.57
N GLU A 123 0.25 10.25 4.48
CA GLU A 123 -0.45 10.92 5.56
C GLU A 123 -0.56 9.97 6.75
N THR A 124 -0.05 10.40 7.87
CA THR A 124 -0.21 9.69 9.13
C THR A 124 -0.88 10.61 10.15
N LEU A 125 -1.75 10.02 10.98
CA LEU A 125 -2.26 10.75 12.13
C LEU A 125 -1.08 11.15 13.02
N PRO A 126 -1.15 12.32 13.70
CA PRO A 126 -0.10 12.75 14.60
C PRO A 126 0.28 11.66 15.58
N SER A 127 1.51 11.18 15.49
CA SER A 127 2.08 10.15 16.35
C SER A 127 3.33 10.68 17.02
N PHE A 128 3.43 10.53 18.34
CA PHE A 128 4.63 10.89 19.08
C PHE A 128 5.84 10.05 18.63
N GLY A 129 5.65 8.75 18.39
CA GLY A 129 6.71 7.87 17.90
C GLY A 129 7.25 8.31 16.54
N HIS A 130 6.37 8.72 15.63
CA HIS A 130 6.77 9.24 14.31
C HIS A 130 7.55 10.56 14.44
N ALA A 131 7.05 11.52 15.23
CA ALA A 131 7.77 12.77 15.49
C ALA A 131 9.13 12.54 16.16
N LEU A 132 9.21 11.56 17.08
CA LEU A 132 10.46 11.15 17.72
C LEU A 132 11.44 10.56 16.69
N LEU A 133 10.96 9.75 15.74
CA LEU A 133 11.77 9.23 14.63
C LEU A 133 12.33 10.37 13.80
N LEU A 134 11.47 11.28 13.30
CA LEU A 134 11.87 12.43 12.51
C LEU A 134 12.88 13.33 13.24
N SER A 135 12.73 13.51 14.56
CA SER A 135 13.69 14.30 15.36
C SER A 135 15.11 13.72 15.36
N GLY A 136 15.24 12.40 15.10
CA GLY A 136 16.53 11.73 14.94
C GLY A 136 17.14 11.91 13.56
N LEU A 137 16.34 12.27 12.58
CA LEU A 137 16.74 12.48 11.17
C LEU A 137 16.95 13.96 10.82
N ARG A 138 17.11 14.82 11.82
CA ARG A 138 17.14 16.30 11.70
C ARG A 138 18.25 16.86 10.80
N ASN A 139 19.33 16.13 10.60
CA ASN A 139 20.47 16.58 9.79
C ASN A 139 20.30 16.27 8.29
N HIS A 140 19.21 15.58 7.93
CA HIS A 140 18.89 15.19 6.57
C HIS A 140 17.85 16.14 5.97
N TYR A 141 17.84 16.29 4.64
CA TYR A 141 16.73 16.91 3.94
C TYR A 141 15.50 16.00 4.03
N ILE A 142 14.38 16.49 4.53
CA ILE A 142 13.16 15.68 4.68
C ILE A 142 12.03 16.29 3.84
N LEU A 143 11.53 15.49 2.87
CA LEU A 143 10.38 15.80 2.07
C LEU A 143 9.15 15.11 2.67
N GLY A 144 8.12 15.88 3.00
CA GLY A 144 6.87 15.39 3.58
C GLY A 144 5.65 15.68 2.73
N PHE A 145 4.54 15.02 3.05
CA PHE A 145 3.24 15.23 2.44
C PHE A 145 2.18 15.37 3.54
N ASP A 146 1.36 16.40 3.45
CA ASP A 146 0.13 16.62 4.23
C ASP A 146 0.19 16.29 5.72
N LYS A 147 1.23 16.79 6.39
CA LYS A 147 1.47 16.53 7.81
C LYS A 147 1.12 17.73 8.69
N CYS A 148 0.53 17.46 9.85
CA CYS A 148 0.16 18.51 10.80
C CYS A 148 1.35 19.09 11.59
N TYR A 149 2.56 18.52 11.47
CA TYR A 149 3.79 19.01 12.10
C TYR A 149 4.85 19.42 11.07
N LYS A 150 4.49 20.36 10.20
CA LYS A 150 5.30 20.89 9.08
C LYS A 150 6.74 21.23 9.46
N ARG A 151 6.98 21.70 10.70
CA ARG A 151 8.32 22.06 11.20
C ARG A 151 9.35 20.94 11.24
N TYR A 152 8.94 19.68 11.03
CA TYR A 152 9.86 18.55 10.94
C TYR A 152 10.34 18.28 9.50
N TYR A 153 9.85 19.03 8.53
CA TYR A 153 10.17 18.83 7.12
C TYR A 153 10.99 19.98 6.55
N SER A 154 11.91 19.69 5.67
CA SER A 154 12.70 20.65 4.90
C SER A 154 11.82 21.24 3.80
N SER A 155 11.13 20.39 3.08
CA SER A 155 10.11 20.74 2.12
C SER A 155 8.83 19.96 2.42
N TYR A 156 7.72 20.53 2.02
CA TYR A 156 6.41 20.01 2.33
C TYR A 156 5.46 20.29 1.18
N HIS A 157 4.89 19.22 0.61
CA HIS A 157 3.81 19.35 -0.35
C HIS A 157 2.49 19.42 0.40
N PRO A 158 1.82 20.59 0.43
CA PRO A 158 0.48 20.66 0.96
C PRO A 158 -0.42 19.82 0.06
N HIS A 159 -1.18 18.94 0.66
CA HIS A 159 -2.34 18.40 -0.01
C HIS A 159 -3.32 19.56 -0.19
N ASP A 160 -3.78 19.78 -1.39
CA ASP A 160 -5.00 20.52 -1.59
C ASP A 160 -6.08 19.88 -0.74
N GLU A 161 -6.99 20.67 -0.20
CA GLU A 161 -8.01 20.24 0.75
C GLU A 161 -8.83 19.01 0.29
N LYS A 162 -8.67 18.60 -0.97
CA LYS A 162 -9.28 17.42 -1.59
C LYS A 162 -8.21 16.52 -2.22
N LEU A 163 -7.92 15.41 -1.58
CA LEU A 163 -7.19 14.30 -2.17
C LEU A 163 -8.03 13.68 -3.29
N THR A 164 -7.92 14.20 -4.49
CA THR A 164 -8.66 13.71 -5.66
C THR A 164 -7.77 12.87 -6.56
N GLU A 165 -6.46 12.87 -6.34
CA GLU A 165 -5.50 12.16 -7.17
C GLU A 165 -5.17 10.76 -6.63
N HIS A 166 -4.85 9.86 -7.56
CA HIS A 166 -4.39 8.53 -7.23
C HIS A 166 -3.06 8.58 -6.46
N MET A 167 -2.87 7.68 -5.49
CA MET A 167 -1.66 7.67 -4.63
C MET A 167 -0.36 7.49 -5.44
N ALA A 168 -0.39 6.86 -6.61
CA ALA A 168 0.78 6.71 -7.49
C ALA A 168 1.34 8.05 -7.98
N THR A 169 0.52 9.12 -8.06
CA THR A 169 0.98 10.46 -8.47
C THR A 169 2.04 11.02 -7.54
N ARG A 170 2.16 10.51 -6.31
CA ARG A 170 3.22 10.90 -5.38
C ARG A 170 4.61 10.52 -5.86
N THR A 171 4.74 9.43 -6.61
CA THR A 171 6.01 9.11 -7.27
C THR A 171 6.42 10.22 -8.22
N ARG A 172 5.49 10.73 -9.04
CA ARG A 172 5.74 11.85 -9.94
C ARG A 172 6.18 13.09 -9.18
N VAL A 173 5.41 13.50 -8.16
CA VAL A 173 5.71 14.68 -7.33
C VAL A 173 7.09 14.56 -6.67
N ILE A 174 7.45 13.38 -6.17
CA ILE A 174 8.78 13.13 -5.58
C ILE A 174 9.86 13.24 -6.65
N CYS A 175 9.68 12.60 -7.81
CA CYS A 175 10.67 12.64 -8.89
C CYS A 175 10.87 14.06 -9.43
N GLU A 176 9.79 14.82 -9.65
CA GLU A 176 9.87 16.23 -10.07
C GLU A 176 10.58 17.09 -9.02
N HIS A 177 10.32 16.84 -7.73
CA HIS A 177 10.98 17.58 -6.65
C HIS A 177 12.49 17.29 -6.58
N LEU A 178 12.90 16.03 -6.81
CA LEU A 178 14.29 15.60 -6.69
C LEU A 178 15.11 15.88 -7.95
N PHE A 179 14.48 15.81 -9.14
CA PHE A 179 15.18 15.79 -10.43
C PHE A 179 14.76 16.91 -11.38
N GLY A 180 13.78 17.69 -11.02
CA GLY A 180 13.25 18.79 -11.85
C GLY A 180 11.95 18.43 -12.57
N GLU A 181 11.20 19.46 -12.96
CA GLU A 181 9.95 19.31 -13.68
C GLU A 181 10.15 18.60 -15.03
N GLY A 182 9.17 17.79 -15.42
CA GLY A 182 9.17 17.03 -16.68
C GLY A 182 10.09 15.81 -16.67
N VAL A 183 10.63 15.40 -15.52
CA VAL A 183 11.43 14.17 -15.41
C VAL A 183 10.62 12.96 -15.85
N THR A 184 11.20 12.13 -16.71
CA THR A 184 10.60 10.88 -17.18
C THR A 184 11.05 9.69 -16.35
N TYR A 185 10.14 8.77 -16.09
CA TYR A 185 10.38 7.49 -15.42
C TYR A 185 9.28 6.49 -15.84
N ASP A 186 9.50 5.21 -15.61
CA ASP A 186 8.47 4.19 -15.86
C ASP A 186 7.46 4.18 -14.70
N GLU A 187 6.22 4.59 -14.96
CA GLU A 187 5.16 4.72 -13.95
C GLU A 187 4.54 3.38 -13.51
N ARG A 188 4.85 2.28 -14.22
CA ARG A 188 4.33 0.96 -13.87
C ARG A 188 4.87 0.51 -12.52
N TYR A 189 4.06 -0.14 -11.74
CA TYR A 189 4.51 -0.75 -10.48
C TYR A 189 5.56 -1.82 -10.73
N ASP A 190 6.53 -1.91 -9.85
CA ASP A 190 7.66 -2.82 -9.94
C ASP A 190 7.59 -3.88 -8.82
N LEU A 191 7.20 -5.10 -9.19
CA LEU A 191 7.06 -6.22 -8.26
C LEU A 191 7.96 -7.40 -8.70
N PRO A 192 9.28 -7.30 -8.51
CA PRO A 192 10.17 -8.40 -8.79
C PRO A 192 9.89 -9.56 -7.84
N LEU A 193 9.99 -10.78 -8.36
CA LEU A 193 9.73 -12.01 -7.64
C LEU A 193 11.00 -12.86 -7.53
N PRO A 194 11.25 -13.53 -6.39
CA PRO A 194 12.29 -14.53 -6.28
C PRO A 194 12.03 -15.69 -7.24
N LYS A 195 13.08 -16.18 -7.91
CA LYS A 195 12.96 -17.25 -8.92
C LYS A 195 12.38 -18.55 -8.36
N ASP A 196 12.74 -18.89 -7.13
CA ASP A 196 12.23 -20.07 -6.44
C ASP A 196 10.74 -19.98 -6.14
N VAL A 197 10.25 -18.80 -5.75
CA VAL A 197 8.81 -18.51 -5.55
C VAL A 197 8.06 -18.62 -6.88
N GLU A 198 8.61 -18.04 -7.94
CA GLU A 198 8.00 -18.14 -9.28
C GLU A 198 7.89 -19.60 -9.73
N GLN A 199 8.95 -20.39 -9.58
CA GLN A 199 8.97 -21.80 -9.94
C GLN A 199 7.95 -22.63 -9.12
N GLN A 200 7.84 -22.37 -7.82
CA GLN A 200 6.84 -23.02 -6.97
C GLN A 200 5.41 -22.72 -7.44
N ILE A 201 5.14 -21.46 -7.77
CA ILE A 201 3.81 -21.08 -8.27
C ILE A 201 3.55 -21.62 -9.67
N GLN A 202 4.51 -21.59 -10.57
CA GLN A 202 4.36 -22.21 -11.91
C GLN A 202 4.06 -23.70 -11.80
N THR A 203 4.73 -24.43 -10.90
CA THR A 203 4.45 -25.84 -10.63
C THR A 203 3.03 -26.03 -10.06
N PHE A 204 2.60 -25.17 -9.13
CA PHE A 204 1.26 -25.23 -8.55
C PHE A 204 0.15 -24.91 -9.56
N VAL A 205 0.38 -23.93 -10.43
CA VAL A 205 -0.55 -23.52 -11.49
C VAL A 205 -0.63 -24.60 -12.58
N GLY A 206 0.51 -25.14 -13.01
CA GLY A 206 0.59 -26.01 -14.18
C GLY A 206 0.01 -25.35 -15.43
N ASP A 207 -0.76 -26.11 -16.20
CA ASP A 207 -1.45 -25.62 -17.40
C ASP A 207 -2.85 -25.04 -17.12
N SER A 208 -3.21 -24.88 -15.84
CA SER A 208 -4.53 -24.44 -15.43
C SER A 208 -4.74 -22.94 -15.73
N ARG A 209 -5.91 -22.61 -16.26
CA ARG A 209 -6.37 -21.21 -16.27
C ARG A 209 -6.96 -20.87 -14.91
N ILE A 210 -6.51 -19.77 -14.32
CA ILE A 210 -6.82 -19.42 -12.93
C ILE A 210 -7.55 -18.08 -12.84
N VAL A 211 -8.57 -18.03 -11.98
CA VAL A 211 -9.10 -16.80 -11.41
C VAL A 211 -8.75 -16.72 -9.92
N VAL A 212 -8.14 -15.61 -9.51
CA VAL A 212 -7.86 -15.33 -8.10
C VAL A 212 -9.01 -14.54 -7.50
N VAL A 213 -9.60 -15.04 -6.42
CA VAL A 213 -10.74 -14.42 -5.75
C VAL A 213 -10.35 -14.02 -4.32
N ASN A 214 -10.48 -12.73 -3.98
CA ASN A 214 -10.31 -12.22 -2.62
C ASN A 214 -11.53 -11.39 -2.19
N PRO A 215 -12.54 -12.01 -1.56
CA PRO A 215 -13.79 -11.34 -1.23
C PRO A 215 -13.76 -10.63 0.14
N ILE A 216 -12.66 -10.72 0.89
CA ILE A 216 -12.60 -10.26 2.28
C ILE A 216 -11.40 -9.31 2.47
N GLY A 217 -11.69 -8.03 2.64
CA GLY A 217 -10.70 -7.03 3.02
C GLY A 217 -10.48 -6.93 4.53
N ALA A 218 -9.36 -6.32 4.93
CA ALA A 218 -9.00 -6.14 6.34
C ALA A 218 -10.03 -5.33 7.14
N LYS A 219 -10.68 -4.35 6.50
CA LYS A 219 -11.78 -3.60 7.11
C LYS A 219 -13.10 -4.31 6.84
N LYS A 220 -13.97 -4.38 7.85
CA LYS A 220 -15.30 -5.01 7.72
C LYS A 220 -16.13 -4.42 6.56
N ILE A 221 -15.98 -3.13 6.28
CA ILE A 221 -16.68 -2.46 5.18
C ILE A 221 -16.16 -2.85 3.77
N CYS A 222 -14.97 -3.42 3.69
CA CYS A 222 -14.37 -3.94 2.46
C CYS A 222 -14.57 -5.46 2.38
N ARG A 223 -15.75 -5.97 2.70
CA ARG A 223 -16.08 -7.40 2.65
C ARG A 223 -17.38 -7.58 1.87
N LEU A 224 -17.40 -8.56 1.01
CA LEU A 224 -18.63 -8.99 0.36
C LEU A 224 -19.52 -9.75 1.36
N SER A 225 -20.83 -9.75 1.10
CA SER A 225 -21.80 -10.57 1.85
C SER A 225 -21.69 -12.05 1.49
N THR A 226 -22.27 -12.90 2.33
CA THR A 226 -22.36 -14.34 2.07
C THR A 226 -23.04 -14.65 0.72
N SER A 227 -24.17 -13.97 0.41
CA SER A 227 -24.87 -14.15 -0.85
C SER A 227 -24.02 -13.75 -2.06
N GLN A 228 -23.33 -12.59 -1.98
CA GLN A 228 -22.43 -12.13 -3.04
C GLN A 228 -21.26 -13.09 -3.30
N MET A 229 -20.62 -13.62 -2.23
CA MET A 229 -19.54 -14.60 -2.37
C MET A 229 -20.04 -15.89 -3.04
N THR A 230 -21.20 -16.41 -2.61
CA THR A 230 -21.82 -17.59 -3.20
C THR A 230 -22.19 -17.36 -4.66
N LEU A 231 -22.73 -16.19 -4.96
CA LEU A 231 -23.11 -15.81 -6.32
C LEU A 231 -21.91 -15.77 -7.28
N ILE A 232 -20.79 -15.16 -6.84
CA ILE A 232 -19.55 -15.13 -7.63
C ILE A 232 -19.05 -16.55 -7.91
N ASP A 233 -18.99 -17.40 -6.89
CA ASP A 233 -18.51 -18.78 -7.01
C ASP A 233 -19.37 -19.60 -7.96
N SER A 234 -20.71 -19.54 -7.78
CA SER A 234 -21.65 -20.26 -8.61
C SER A 234 -21.59 -19.79 -10.06
N TRP A 235 -21.55 -18.47 -10.28
CA TRP A 235 -21.47 -17.90 -11.62
C TRP A 235 -20.19 -18.31 -12.34
N LEU A 236 -19.05 -18.29 -11.66
CA LEU A 236 -17.77 -18.71 -12.24
C LEU A 236 -17.77 -20.19 -12.62
N LYS A 237 -18.30 -21.05 -11.77
CA LYS A 237 -18.40 -22.49 -12.02
C LYS A 237 -19.34 -22.82 -13.18
N GLU A 238 -20.44 -22.09 -13.29
CA GLU A 238 -21.44 -22.29 -14.33
C GLU A 238 -20.96 -21.81 -15.72
N HIS A 239 -20.41 -20.59 -15.77
CA HIS A 239 -20.10 -19.94 -17.05
C HIS A 239 -18.65 -20.18 -17.50
N HIS A 240 -17.75 -20.52 -16.58
CA HIS A 240 -16.33 -20.74 -16.84
C HIS A 240 -15.82 -22.03 -16.16
N PRO A 241 -16.40 -23.21 -16.45
CA PRO A 241 -16.05 -24.46 -15.77
C PRO A 241 -14.60 -24.90 -15.99
N GLY A 242 -13.91 -24.32 -17.00
CA GLY A 242 -12.49 -24.55 -17.24
C GLY A 242 -11.54 -23.65 -16.42
N LEU A 243 -12.06 -22.74 -15.59
CA LEU A 243 -11.27 -21.93 -14.70
C LEU A 243 -11.14 -22.56 -13.32
N ARG A 244 -9.92 -22.64 -12.84
CA ARG A 244 -9.60 -23.02 -11.46
C ARG A 244 -9.74 -21.79 -10.57
N ILE A 245 -10.63 -21.84 -9.58
CA ILE A 245 -10.92 -20.72 -8.69
C ILE A 245 -10.06 -20.84 -7.46
N ILE A 246 -9.10 -19.91 -7.26
CA ILE A 246 -8.22 -19.92 -6.10
C ILE A 246 -8.57 -18.74 -5.20
N TYR A 247 -9.00 -19.05 -3.98
CA TYR A 247 -9.30 -18.05 -2.97
C TYR A 247 -8.04 -17.61 -2.24
N THR A 248 -7.86 -16.30 -2.12
CA THR A 248 -6.75 -15.69 -1.39
C THR A 248 -7.25 -14.74 -0.31
N GLY A 249 -6.42 -14.48 0.67
CA GLY A 249 -6.73 -13.59 1.78
C GLY A 249 -5.87 -13.88 3.00
N HIS A 250 -6.12 -13.16 4.09
CA HIS A 250 -5.45 -13.49 5.34
C HIS A 250 -5.93 -14.85 5.86
N PRO A 251 -5.05 -15.76 6.34
CA PRO A 251 -5.45 -17.11 6.76
C PRO A 251 -6.61 -17.18 7.77
N ARG A 252 -6.71 -16.18 8.67
CA ARG A 252 -7.83 -16.09 9.63
C ARG A 252 -9.18 -15.72 8.99
N ASP A 253 -9.16 -15.12 7.78
CA ASP A 253 -10.37 -14.66 7.09
C ASP A 253 -10.89 -15.70 6.09
N LEU A 254 -10.04 -16.61 5.59
CA LEU A 254 -10.44 -17.67 4.65
C LEU A 254 -11.59 -18.56 5.18
N PRO A 255 -11.65 -18.95 6.48
CA PRO A 255 -12.78 -19.71 7.01
C PRO A 255 -14.11 -18.96 7.03
N LEU A 256 -14.11 -17.65 6.80
CA LEU A 256 -15.33 -16.83 6.71
C LEU A 256 -15.99 -16.89 5.32
N ILE A 257 -15.34 -17.50 4.34
CA ILE A 257 -15.89 -17.70 3.00
C ILE A 257 -16.92 -18.85 3.10
N PRO A 258 -18.19 -18.61 2.71
CA PRO A 258 -19.28 -19.56 2.96
C PRO A 258 -19.34 -20.73 1.95
N ILE A 259 -18.27 -20.94 1.21
CA ILE A 259 -18.19 -21.94 0.13
C ILE A 259 -17.46 -23.17 0.65
N LYS A 260 -18.03 -24.35 0.42
CA LYS A 260 -17.38 -25.61 0.81
C LYS A 260 -16.23 -25.96 -0.13
N ASN A 261 -15.17 -26.52 0.44
CA ASN A 261 -14.02 -27.04 -0.32
C ASN A 261 -13.38 -26.00 -1.25
N ILE A 262 -13.22 -24.74 -0.77
CA ILE A 262 -12.50 -23.73 -1.52
C ILE A 262 -11.05 -24.17 -1.73
N GLU A 263 -10.54 -23.91 -2.92
CA GLU A 263 -9.12 -24.05 -3.19
C GLU A 263 -8.36 -22.81 -2.75
N THR A 264 -7.27 -23.00 -2.03
CA THR A 264 -6.41 -21.92 -1.53
C THR A 264 -4.95 -22.20 -1.85
N LEU A 265 -4.11 -21.18 -1.75
CA LEU A 265 -2.66 -21.39 -1.86
C LEU A 265 -2.14 -22.27 -0.73
N PRO A 266 -1.32 -23.31 -1.03
CA PRO A 266 -0.67 -24.13 -0.01
C PRO A 266 0.49 -23.43 0.69
N PHE A 267 0.84 -22.22 0.27
CA PHE A 267 1.96 -21.44 0.77
C PHE A 267 1.47 -20.36 1.75
N LYS A 268 2.23 -20.13 2.83
CA LYS A 268 1.86 -19.17 3.90
C LYS A 268 2.33 -17.74 3.62
N ASP A 269 3.41 -17.59 2.87
CA ASP A 269 4.02 -16.29 2.66
C ASP A 269 3.27 -15.49 1.58
N PHE A 270 3.03 -14.22 1.88
CA PHE A 270 2.31 -13.31 0.99
C PHE A 270 2.93 -13.20 -0.41
N ILE A 271 4.25 -13.36 -0.53
CA ILE A 271 4.94 -13.29 -1.81
C ILE A 271 4.44 -14.33 -2.83
N HIS A 272 3.93 -15.48 -2.35
CA HIS A 272 3.32 -16.50 -3.20
C HIS A 272 1.96 -16.04 -3.77
N ALA A 273 1.18 -15.26 -3.00
CA ALA A 273 -0.04 -14.63 -3.52
C ALA A 273 0.27 -13.58 -4.57
N VAL A 274 1.38 -12.84 -4.39
CA VAL A 274 1.89 -11.90 -5.42
C VAL A 274 2.25 -12.68 -6.70
N ALA A 275 3.03 -13.76 -6.56
CA ALA A 275 3.42 -14.59 -7.70
C ALA A 275 2.20 -15.25 -8.39
N LEU A 276 1.23 -15.78 -7.62
CA LEU A 276 -0.01 -16.34 -8.18
C LEU A 276 -0.73 -15.31 -9.06
N THR A 277 -0.80 -14.05 -8.61
CA THR A 277 -1.45 -12.98 -9.36
C THR A 277 -0.73 -12.69 -10.69
N LYS A 278 0.58 -12.88 -10.76
CA LYS A 278 1.34 -12.79 -12.01
C LYS A 278 0.92 -13.85 -13.03
N TYR A 279 0.53 -15.03 -12.59
CA TYR A 279 0.21 -16.17 -13.46
C TYR A 279 -1.29 -16.43 -13.63
N CYS A 280 -2.16 -15.69 -12.94
CA CYS A 280 -3.61 -15.80 -13.14
C CYS A 280 -4.09 -15.08 -14.41
N GLN A 281 -5.27 -15.47 -14.92
CA GLN A 281 -5.93 -14.81 -16.03
C GLN A 281 -6.83 -13.66 -15.58
N TYR A 282 -7.46 -13.81 -14.41
CA TYR A 282 -8.42 -12.84 -13.88
C TYR A 282 -8.26 -12.67 -12.37
N VAL A 283 -8.61 -11.50 -11.89
CA VAL A 283 -8.67 -11.17 -10.46
C VAL A 283 -10.03 -10.61 -10.11
N VAL A 284 -10.68 -11.18 -9.09
CA VAL A 284 -11.91 -10.65 -8.50
C VAL A 284 -11.62 -10.34 -7.03
N THR A 285 -11.70 -9.09 -6.64
CA THR A 285 -11.25 -8.67 -5.30
C THR A 285 -12.09 -7.52 -4.74
N VAL A 286 -11.99 -7.33 -3.44
CA VAL A 286 -12.41 -6.09 -2.78
C VAL A 286 -11.22 -5.12 -2.64
N ASP A 287 -11.42 -3.92 -2.11
CA ASP A 287 -10.37 -2.92 -1.79
C ASP A 287 -9.30 -3.51 -0.86
N THR A 288 -8.25 -4.06 -1.47
CA THR A 288 -7.10 -4.70 -0.80
C THR A 288 -5.80 -4.48 -1.60
N ALA A 289 -4.67 -4.90 -1.04
CA ALA A 289 -3.38 -4.88 -1.73
C ALA A 289 -3.40 -5.66 -3.06
N LEU A 290 -4.30 -6.64 -3.22
CA LEU A 290 -4.43 -7.44 -4.43
C LEU A 290 -4.79 -6.61 -5.67
N VAL A 291 -5.54 -5.51 -5.49
CA VAL A 291 -5.84 -4.54 -6.57
C VAL A 291 -4.54 -3.99 -7.18
N HIS A 292 -3.61 -3.58 -6.34
CA HIS A 292 -2.34 -3.00 -6.78
C HIS A 292 -1.38 -4.05 -7.33
N ILE A 293 -1.42 -5.27 -6.79
CA ILE A 293 -0.65 -6.41 -7.33
C ILE A 293 -1.15 -6.74 -8.74
N ALA A 294 -2.47 -6.83 -8.92
CA ALA A 294 -3.06 -7.08 -10.23
C ALA A 294 -2.70 -5.98 -11.24
N SER A 295 -2.68 -4.72 -10.78
CA SER A 295 -2.25 -3.59 -11.60
C SER A 295 -0.78 -3.70 -12.02
N ALA A 296 0.11 -4.15 -11.13
CA ALA A 296 1.53 -4.33 -11.44
C ALA A 296 1.77 -5.35 -12.57
N PHE A 297 0.92 -6.37 -12.66
CA PHE A 297 1.01 -7.43 -13.68
C PHE A 297 0.01 -7.26 -14.83
N ASP A 298 -0.66 -6.12 -14.91
CA ASP A 298 -1.68 -5.81 -15.91
C ASP A 298 -2.73 -6.90 -16.06
N ARG A 299 -3.24 -7.42 -14.93
CA ARG A 299 -4.25 -8.47 -14.93
C ARG A 299 -5.66 -7.89 -15.03
N PRO A 300 -6.52 -8.48 -15.89
CA PRO A 300 -7.95 -8.15 -15.90
C PRO A 300 -8.51 -8.29 -14.49
N THR A 301 -9.06 -7.22 -13.95
CA THR A 301 -9.43 -7.13 -12.54
C THR A 301 -10.83 -6.57 -12.36
N LEU A 302 -11.64 -7.22 -11.53
CA LEU A 302 -12.87 -6.66 -10.99
C LEU A 302 -12.67 -6.36 -9.52
N ALA A 303 -12.77 -5.08 -9.15
CA ALA A 303 -12.52 -4.62 -7.79
C ALA A 303 -13.74 -3.92 -7.19
N PHE A 304 -14.18 -4.38 -6.02
CA PHE A 304 -15.35 -3.88 -5.30
C PHE A 304 -14.93 -2.95 -4.17
N TYR A 305 -15.50 -1.77 -4.13
CA TYR A 305 -15.17 -0.72 -3.16
C TYR A 305 -16.41 -0.27 -2.37
N PRO A 306 -16.26 0.00 -1.08
CA PRO A 306 -17.27 0.80 -0.38
C PRO A 306 -17.22 2.25 -0.87
N LYS A 307 -18.35 2.95 -0.85
CA LYS A 307 -18.37 4.41 -1.05
C LYS A 307 -17.45 5.11 -0.05
N ALA A 308 -16.81 6.17 -0.46
CA ALA A 308 -15.98 6.99 0.42
C ALA A 308 -16.79 7.51 1.62
N ARG A 309 -16.21 7.40 2.82
CA ARG A 309 -16.84 7.92 4.06
C ARG A 309 -16.70 9.42 4.21
N HIS A 310 -15.66 9.99 3.63
CA HIS A 310 -15.32 11.40 3.71
C HIS A 310 -14.98 11.88 2.31
N GLU A 311 -15.56 12.99 1.91
CA GLU A 311 -15.28 13.63 0.61
C GLU A 311 -13.81 14.07 0.51
N ASP A 312 -13.25 14.51 1.65
CA ASP A 312 -11.84 14.94 1.74
C ASP A 312 -10.83 13.78 1.56
N TYR A 313 -11.28 12.52 1.61
CA TYR A 313 -10.46 11.34 1.41
C TYR A 313 -11.23 10.26 0.63
N PRO A 314 -11.42 10.45 -0.69
CA PRO A 314 -12.18 9.52 -1.52
C PRO A 314 -11.36 8.24 -1.80
N SER A 315 -11.35 7.32 -0.84
CA SER A 315 -10.60 6.07 -0.90
C SER A 315 -10.73 5.31 -2.23
N PRO A 316 -11.92 5.23 -2.88
CA PRO A 316 -12.04 4.58 -4.19
C PRO A 316 -11.30 5.29 -5.33
N ILE A 317 -10.97 6.56 -5.19
CA ILE A 317 -10.20 7.32 -6.18
C ILE A 317 -8.71 7.18 -5.87
N ILE A 318 -8.34 7.45 -4.62
CA ILE A 318 -6.93 7.44 -4.16
C ILE A 318 -6.29 6.07 -4.34
N TRP A 319 -7.05 5.01 -4.12
CA TRP A 319 -6.61 3.61 -4.15
C TRP A 319 -7.29 2.81 -5.26
N ALA A 320 -7.72 3.47 -6.35
CA ALA A 320 -8.28 2.81 -7.51
C ALA A 320 -7.29 1.77 -8.11
N PRO A 321 -7.75 0.82 -8.93
CA PRO A 321 -6.86 0.06 -9.77
C PRO A 321 -6.06 0.99 -10.70
N ASN A 322 -4.78 0.71 -10.89
CA ASN A 322 -3.88 1.48 -11.77
C ASN A 322 -3.52 0.66 -13.01
N ASN A 323 -4.52 0.12 -13.68
CA ASN A 323 -4.38 -0.52 -14.99
C ASN A 323 -5.65 -0.36 -15.83
N LEU A 324 -5.52 -0.35 -17.14
CA LEU A 324 -6.62 -0.13 -18.08
C LEU A 324 -7.56 -1.34 -18.22
N ARG A 325 -7.16 -2.52 -17.74
CA ARG A 325 -7.93 -3.77 -17.80
C ARG A 325 -8.73 -4.01 -16.52
N ALA A 326 -8.75 -3.03 -15.61
CA ALA A 326 -9.48 -3.13 -14.37
C ALA A 326 -10.84 -2.44 -14.45
N GLN A 327 -11.83 -3.07 -13.85
CA GLN A 327 -13.15 -2.52 -13.59
C GLN A 327 -13.31 -2.28 -12.10
N GLN A 328 -13.81 -1.11 -11.75
CA GLN A 328 -14.10 -0.73 -10.39
C GLN A 328 -15.61 -0.60 -10.18
N VAL A 329 -16.15 -1.32 -9.21
CA VAL A 329 -17.54 -1.20 -8.78
C VAL A 329 -17.56 -0.56 -7.39
N ILE A 330 -18.19 0.60 -7.29
CA ILE A 330 -18.33 1.33 -6.05
C ILE A 330 -19.75 1.12 -5.49
N SER A 331 -19.82 0.66 -4.24
CA SER A 331 -21.08 0.51 -3.52
C SER A 331 -21.84 1.84 -3.40
N PRO A 332 -23.18 1.82 -3.42
CA PRO A 332 -23.97 3.02 -3.11
C PRO A 332 -23.79 3.48 -1.65
N THR A 333 -23.30 2.62 -0.76
CA THR A 333 -23.09 2.90 0.65
C THR A 333 -21.63 2.76 1.08
N CYS A 334 -21.34 3.05 2.35
CA CYS A 334 -20.01 2.87 2.93
C CYS A 334 -19.67 1.40 3.25
N SER A 335 -20.30 0.42 2.58
CA SER A 335 -20.01 -1.00 2.73
C SER A 335 -20.12 -1.73 1.40
N ALA A 336 -19.11 -2.55 1.05
CA ALA A 336 -19.11 -3.32 -0.19
C ALA A 336 -20.22 -4.40 -0.23
N CYS A 337 -20.68 -4.85 0.95
CA CYS A 337 -21.79 -5.84 1.00
C CYS A 337 -23.15 -5.28 0.53
N ASP A 338 -23.27 -3.98 0.28
CA ASP A 338 -24.48 -3.33 -0.18
C ASP A 338 -24.49 -3.11 -1.72
N ILE A 339 -23.52 -3.68 -2.44
CA ILE A 339 -23.55 -3.73 -3.91
C ILE A 339 -24.66 -4.72 -4.32
N GLU A 340 -25.53 -4.28 -5.20
CA GLU A 340 -26.62 -5.12 -5.71
C GLU A 340 -26.08 -6.30 -6.53
N GLU A 341 -26.70 -7.47 -6.39
CA GLU A 341 -26.29 -8.69 -7.08
C GLU A 341 -26.37 -8.57 -8.61
N THR A 342 -27.32 -7.80 -9.12
CA THR A 342 -27.46 -7.47 -10.55
C THR A 342 -26.24 -6.70 -11.08
N VAL A 343 -25.76 -5.69 -10.33
CA VAL A 343 -24.57 -4.91 -10.67
C VAL A 343 -23.33 -5.78 -10.62
N LEU A 344 -23.24 -6.67 -9.64
CA LEU A 344 -22.13 -7.61 -9.50
C LEU A 344 -22.06 -8.58 -10.68
N LEU A 345 -23.17 -9.17 -11.08
CA LEU A 345 -23.25 -10.07 -12.23
C LEU A 345 -22.92 -9.37 -13.55
N GLU A 346 -23.39 -8.14 -13.74
CA GLU A 346 -23.07 -7.35 -14.92
C GLU A 346 -21.55 -7.06 -14.99
N ALA A 347 -20.94 -6.74 -13.87
CA ALA A 347 -19.50 -6.50 -13.81
C ALA A 347 -18.68 -7.78 -14.07
N LEU A 348 -19.13 -8.95 -13.58
CA LEU A 348 -18.52 -10.23 -13.91
C LEU A 348 -18.59 -10.51 -15.41
N ARG A 349 -19.77 -10.36 -16.04
CA ARG A 349 -19.90 -10.55 -17.49
C ARG A 349 -18.92 -9.67 -18.27
N LYS A 350 -18.77 -8.40 -17.88
CA LYS A 350 -17.81 -7.47 -18.53
C LYS A 350 -16.35 -7.87 -18.35
N LEU A 351 -16.00 -8.46 -17.21
CA LEU A 351 -14.62 -8.90 -16.95
C LEU A 351 -14.22 -10.09 -17.84
N PHE A 352 -15.16 -10.98 -18.12
CA PHE A 352 -14.88 -12.25 -18.79
C PHE A 352 -15.20 -12.24 -20.31
N HIS A 353 -15.65 -11.11 -20.81
CA HIS A 353 -15.78 -10.84 -22.25
C HIS A 353 -14.52 -10.16 -22.79
#